data_855760c7970e926e6cb24bb482110095
#
_entry.id   855760c7970e926e6cb24bb482110095
#
_cell.length_a   1.000
_cell.length_b   1.000
_cell.length_c   1.000
_cell.angle_alpha   90.00
_cell.angle_beta   90.00
_cell.angle_gamma   90.00
#
_symmetry.space_group_name_H-M   'P 1'
#
loop_
_entity.id
_entity.type
_entity.pdbx_description
1 polymer ?
#
loop_
_entity_poly.entity_id
_entity_poly.type
_entity_poly.pdbx_seq_one_letter_code
_entity_poly.pdbx_strand_id
1 'polypeptide(L)'
;MTVLSTNALAGKVVLVSGGTQGVGAAAARTAARCGAEAVVVTGRRPEVAEGLVDELDALGTEPLFVRADVAVVEQAVASVTETISAFGRVDCVVNAAALTDRGTLLDTTPEMFDAHVATNLRGPFFIMQAAVRDMLRREAGGTIVNVISISAYTGSAILAPYAASKGGLASLTRNAAHAHRGDRIRVNGLNIGWTATEGEDVTQRRFHGAQDGWLEEAGRDLPAGRLGDPGEIADMIVYLLSDGSGVVTGSVIDWDQTVMGGQG
;
A
#
# COMPACT_ATOMS: atom_id res chain seq x y z
N MET A 1 10.78 -18.42 4.99
CA MET A 1 9.90 -19.39 4.27
C MET A 1 8.54 -18.74 4.14
N THR A 2 8.11 -18.44 2.92
CA THR A 2 6.79 -17.84 2.68
C THR A 2 5.70 -18.84 3.05
N VAL A 3 4.78 -18.46 3.92
CA VAL A 3 3.63 -19.29 4.33
C VAL A 3 2.55 -19.35 3.24
N LEU A 4 2.69 -18.49 2.23
CA LEU A 4 1.73 -18.36 1.13
C LEU A 4 1.90 -19.48 0.10
N SER A 5 0.78 -20.00 -0.37
CA SER A 5 0.75 -20.88 -1.54
C SER A 5 1.23 -20.13 -2.78
N THR A 6 2.03 -20.77 -3.63
CA THR A 6 2.44 -20.22 -4.93
C THR A 6 1.27 -19.94 -5.89
N ASN A 7 0.08 -20.40 -5.56
CA ASN A 7 -1.16 -20.19 -6.32
C ASN A 7 -2.19 -19.35 -5.56
N ALA A 8 -1.77 -18.62 -4.52
CA ALA A 8 -2.70 -17.84 -3.67
C ALA A 8 -3.47 -16.76 -4.44
N LEU A 9 -2.91 -16.25 -5.54
CA LEU A 9 -3.52 -15.26 -6.43
C LEU A 9 -3.69 -15.78 -7.87
N ALA A 10 -3.76 -17.11 -8.07
CA ALA A 10 -3.89 -17.69 -9.40
C ALA A 10 -5.07 -17.07 -10.18
N GLY A 11 -4.78 -16.60 -11.39
CA GLY A 11 -5.75 -15.99 -12.29
C GLY A 11 -6.27 -14.62 -11.84
N LYS A 12 -5.66 -13.94 -10.88
CA LYS A 12 -6.06 -12.58 -10.44
C LYS A 12 -5.27 -11.52 -11.17
N VAL A 13 -5.95 -10.40 -11.49
CA VAL A 13 -5.35 -9.16 -11.95
C VAL A 13 -5.18 -8.23 -10.76
N VAL A 14 -3.93 -7.87 -10.45
CA VAL A 14 -3.54 -7.10 -9.27
C VAL A 14 -3.04 -5.72 -9.67
N LEU A 15 -3.66 -4.66 -9.16
CA LEU A 15 -3.19 -3.28 -9.29
C LEU A 15 -2.48 -2.84 -8.01
N VAL A 16 -1.24 -2.39 -8.12
CA VAL A 16 -0.46 -1.85 -7.01
C VAL A 16 -0.16 -0.37 -7.23
N SER A 17 -0.91 0.50 -6.57
CA SER A 17 -0.64 1.94 -6.56
C SER A 17 0.57 2.25 -5.69
N GLY A 18 1.58 2.96 -6.25
CA GLY A 18 2.88 3.13 -5.61
C GLY A 18 3.71 1.84 -5.65
N GLY A 19 3.55 1.04 -6.69
CA GLY A 19 4.14 -0.29 -6.84
C GLY A 19 5.59 -0.31 -7.29
N THR A 20 6.25 0.84 -7.53
CA THR A 20 7.59 0.86 -8.14
C THR A 20 8.74 0.78 -7.14
N GLN A 21 8.50 0.92 -5.85
CA GLN A 21 9.53 0.86 -4.80
C GLN A 21 8.97 0.41 -3.45
N GLY A 22 9.84 0.10 -2.50
CA GLY A 22 9.50 -0.19 -1.09
C GLY A 22 8.44 -1.29 -0.94
N VAL A 23 7.47 -1.08 -0.05
CA VAL A 23 6.39 -2.04 0.26
C VAL A 23 5.54 -2.37 -0.97
N GLY A 24 5.27 -1.37 -1.84
CA GLY A 24 4.50 -1.59 -3.06
C GLY A 24 5.22 -2.53 -4.04
N ALA A 25 6.51 -2.33 -4.28
CA ALA A 25 7.28 -3.21 -5.15
C ALA A 25 7.42 -4.62 -4.55
N ALA A 26 7.60 -4.73 -3.24
CA ALA A 26 7.60 -6.02 -2.55
C ALA A 26 6.25 -6.73 -2.72
N ALA A 27 5.12 -6.02 -2.56
CA ALA A 27 3.79 -6.58 -2.78
C ALA A 27 3.57 -7.05 -4.23
N ALA A 28 4.06 -6.28 -5.22
CA ALA A 28 4.01 -6.65 -6.63
C ALA A 28 4.78 -7.96 -6.90
N ARG A 29 6.02 -8.06 -6.40
CA ARG A 29 6.85 -9.28 -6.52
C ARG A 29 6.18 -10.48 -5.83
N THR A 30 5.64 -10.29 -4.63
CA THR A 30 4.98 -11.37 -3.90
C THR A 30 3.70 -11.80 -4.61
N ALA A 31 2.91 -10.88 -5.17
CA ALA A 31 1.73 -11.21 -5.96
C ALA A 31 2.08 -12.06 -7.19
N ALA A 32 3.14 -11.69 -7.92
CA ALA A 32 3.64 -12.48 -9.05
C ALA A 32 4.08 -13.89 -8.63
N ARG A 33 4.89 -14.03 -7.56
CA ARG A 33 5.31 -15.33 -7.02
C ARG A 33 4.15 -16.20 -6.55
N CYS A 34 3.03 -15.57 -6.19
CA CYS A 34 1.79 -16.25 -5.78
C CYS A 34 0.82 -16.49 -6.95
N GLY A 35 1.29 -16.40 -8.19
CA GLY A 35 0.56 -16.82 -9.38
C GLY A 35 -0.44 -15.82 -9.91
N ALA A 36 -0.31 -14.52 -9.60
CA ALA A 36 -1.13 -13.50 -10.22
C ALA A 36 -0.99 -13.55 -11.74
N GLU A 37 -2.13 -13.52 -12.47
CA GLU A 37 -2.16 -13.50 -13.93
C GLU A 37 -1.49 -12.23 -14.46
N ALA A 38 -1.87 -11.09 -13.92
CA ALA A 38 -1.26 -9.82 -14.25
C ALA A 38 -0.98 -8.98 -13.00
N VAL A 39 0.13 -8.24 -13.04
CA VAL A 39 0.50 -7.27 -11.99
C VAL A 39 0.74 -5.91 -12.64
N VAL A 40 -0.15 -4.97 -12.32
CA VAL A 40 -0.03 -3.58 -12.75
C VAL A 40 0.58 -2.76 -11.62
N VAL A 41 1.66 -2.06 -11.90
CA VAL A 41 2.33 -1.18 -10.96
C VAL A 41 2.22 0.26 -11.40
N THR A 42 1.95 1.18 -10.49
CA THR A 42 1.91 2.60 -10.81
C THR A 42 2.98 3.39 -10.07
N GLY A 43 3.41 4.46 -10.70
CA GLY A 43 4.38 5.40 -10.15
C GLY A 43 4.57 6.61 -11.05
N ARG A 44 5.29 7.61 -10.55
CA ARG A 44 5.52 8.85 -11.30
C ARG A 44 6.71 8.76 -12.26
N ARG A 45 7.65 7.84 -11.99
CA ARG A 45 8.96 7.73 -12.64
C ARG A 45 9.06 6.41 -13.38
N PRO A 46 8.98 6.41 -14.73
CA PRO A 46 9.10 5.19 -15.53
C PRO A 46 10.44 4.48 -15.33
N GLU A 47 11.53 5.23 -15.23
CA GLU A 47 12.88 4.71 -15.08
C GLU A 47 13.09 3.86 -13.81
N VAL A 48 12.26 4.08 -12.77
CA VAL A 48 12.29 3.26 -11.54
C VAL A 48 11.52 1.94 -11.72
N ALA A 49 10.61 1.90 -12.69
CA ALA A 49 9.75 0.75 -12.92
C ALA A 49 10.39 -0.30 -13.85
N GLU A 50 11.31 0.10 -14.73
CA GLU A 50 11.85 -0.77 -15.80
C GLU A 50 12.38 -2.11 -15.26
N GLY A 51 13.30 -2.08 -14.31
CA GLY A 51 13.84 -3.31 -13.73
C GLY A 51 12.80 -4.17 -12.99
N LEU A 52 11.79 -3.55 -12.39
CA LEU A 52 10.72 -4.29 -11.74
C LEU A 52 9.79 -4.97 -12.75
N VAL A 53 9.49 -4.31 -13.87
CA VAL A 53 8.68 -4.90 -14.94
C VAL A 53 9.35 -6.17 -15.49
N ASP A 54 10.66 -6.10 -15.76
CA ASP A 54 11.43 -7.26 -16.21
C ASP A 54 11.44 -8.41 -15.17
N GLU A 55 11.57 -8.06 -13.89
CA GLU A 55 11.48 -9.04 -12.78
C GLU A 55 10.11 -9.72 -12.72
N LEU A 56 9.02 -8.96 -12.88
CA LEU A 56 7.67 -9.48 -12.85
C LEU A 56 7.40 -10.41 -14.03
N ASP A 57 7.85 -10.05 -15.23
CA ASP A 57 7.77 -10.91 -16.41
C ASP A 57 8.54 -12.23 -16.21
N ALA A 58 9.75 -12.15 -15.67
CA ALA A 58 10.56 -13.34 -15.36
C ALA A 58 9.90 -14.25 -14.29
N LEU A 59 9.00 -13.72 -13.46
CA LEU A 59 8.20 -14.50 -12.50
C LEU A 59 6.97 -15.16 -13.15
N GLY A 60 6.69 -14.89 -14.42
CA GLY A 60 5.61 -15.52 -15.19
C GLY A 60 4.25 -14.84 -15.04
N THR A 61 4.19 -13.59 -14.59
CA THR A 61 2.99 -12.74 -14.61
C THR A 61 3.04 -11.80 -15.81
N GLU A 62 1.89 -11.30 -16.28
CA GLU A 62 1.85 -10.25 -17.29
C GLU A 62 2.02 -8.87 -16.60
N PRO A 63 3.17 -8.20 -16.71
CA PRO A 63 3.40 -6.94 -16.05
C PRO A 63 2.90 -5.75 -16.87
N LEU A 64 2.42 -4.71 -16.21
CA LEU A 64 2.14 -3.41 -16.84
C LEU A 64 2.59 -2.28 -15.91
N PHE A 65 3.33 -1.33 -16.44
CA PHE A 65 3.58 -0.07 -15.74
C PHE A 65 2.63 1.01 -16.27
N VAL A 66 1.91 1.65 -15.36
CA VAL A 66 1.08 2.83 -15.66
C VAL A 66 1.67 4.05 -14.96
N ARG A 67 2.09 5.04 -15.74
CA ARG A 67 2.57 6.30 -15.17
C ARG A 67 1.40 7.07 -14.56
N ALA A 68 1.40 7.22 -13.24
CA ALA A 68 0.37 7.97 -12.53
C ALA A 68 0.93 8.67 -11.29
N ASP A 69 0.53 9.93 -11.11
CA ASP A 69 0.60 10.61 -9.82
C ASP A 69 -0.75 10.41 -9.11
N VAL A 70 -0.73 9.64 -8.03
CA VAL A 70 -1.93 9.31 -7.25
C VAL A 70 -2.60 10.55 -6.65
N ALA A 71 -1.87 11.65 -6.48
CA ALA A 71 -2.41 12.92 -6.00
C ALA A 71 -3.34 13.60 -7.03
N VAL A 72 -3.23 13.24 -8.31
CA VAL A 72 -4.06 13.74 -9.42
C VAL A 72 -5.19 12.74 -9.66
N VAL A 73 -6.43 13.14 -9.38
CA VAL A 73 -7.59 12.23 -9.40
C VAL A 73 -7.76 11.54 -10.75
N GLU A 74 -7.60 12.26 -11.84
CA GLU A 74 -7.73 11.72 -13.20
C GLU A 74 -6.70 10.62 -13.46
N GLN A 75 -5.46 10.78 -12.98
CA GLN A 75 -4.40 9.78 -13.13
C GLN A 75 -4.62 8.58 -12.17
N ALA A 76 -5.10 8.83 -10.96
CA ALA A 76 -5.49 7.78 -10.03
C ALA A 76 -6.59 6.89 -10.62
N VAL A 77 -7.63 7.47 -11.22
CA VAL A 77 -8.70 6.75 -11.93
C VAL A 77 -8.17 6.07 -13.20
N ALA A 78 -7.31 6.76 -13.97
CA ALA A 78 -6.72 6.20 -15.18
C ALA A 78 -5.94 4.92 -14.89
N SER A 79 -5.25 4.81 -13.76
CA SER A 79 -4.54 3.58 -13.39
C SER A 79 -5.45 2.35 -13.35
N VAL A 80 -6.68 2.50 -12.88
CA VAL A 80 -7.69 1.44 -12.86
C VAL A 80 -8.26 1.19 -14.25
N THR A 81 -8.59 2.25 -14.99
CA THR A 81 -9.18 2.08 -16.32
C THR A 81 -8.20 1.51 -17.34
N GLU A 82 -6.91 1.83 -17.24
CA GLU A 82 -5.85 1.22 -18.05
C GLU A 82 -5.66 -0.26 -17.69
N THR A 83 -5.71 -0.61 -16.40
CA THR A 83 -5.72 -2.01 -15.95
C THR A 83 -6.88 -2.78 -16.59
N ILE A 84 -8.08 -2.23 -16.53
CA ILE A 84 -9.27 -2.86 -17.12
C ILE A 84 -9.16 -2.94 -18.64
N SER A 85 -8.62 -1.91 -19.28
CA SER A 85 -8.42 -1.90 -20.75
C SER A 85 -7.45 -2.99 -21.20
N ALA A 86 -6.37 -3.23 -20.43
CA ALA A 86 -5.35 -4.22 -20.77
C ALA A 86 -5.80 -5.66 -20.47
N PHE A 87 -6.45 -5.88 -19.32
CA PHE A 87 -6.72 -7.22 -18.78
C PHE A 87 -8.22 -7.55 -18.61
N GLY A 88 -9.11 -6.64 -19.01
CA GLY A 88 -10.56 -6.82 -18.94
C GLY A 88 -11.17 -6.64 -17.55
N ARG A 89 -10.35 -6.54 -16.48
CA ARG A 89 -10.80 -6.48 -15.09
C ARG A 89 -9.72 -5.98 -14.13
N VAL A 90 -10.16 -5.68 -12.90
CA VAL A 90 -9.29 -5.58 -11.73
C VAL A 90 -9.88 -6.41 -10.59
N ASP A 91 -9.12 -7.37 -10.05
CA ASP A 91 -9.59 -8.26 -8.98
C ASP A 91 -9.05 -7.86 -7.61
N CYS A 92 -7.81 -7.37 -7.58
CA CYS A 92 -7.11 -7.00 -6.37
C CYS A 92 -6.50 -5.60 -6.51
N VAL A 93 -6.58 -4.81 -5.43
CA VAL A 93 -5.95 -3.49 -5.37
C VAL A 93 -5.10 -3.36 -4.11
N VAL A 94 -3.89 -2.85 -4.26
CA VAL A 94 -3.03 -2.43 -3.15
C VAL A 94 -2.79 -0.92 -3.25
N ASN A 95 -3.22 -0.17 -2.26
CA ASN A 95 -2.89 1.25 -2.12
C ASN A 95 -1.65 1.40 -1.24
N ALA A 96 -0.47 1.46 -1.84
CA ALA A 96 0.82 1.60 -1.16
C ALA A 96 1.52 2.95 -1.40
N ALA A 97 1.01 3.78 -2.31
CA ALA A 97 1.56 5.12 -2.52
C ALA A 97 1.41 5.98 -1.26
N ALA A 98 2.49 6.67 -0.89
CA ALA A 98 2.48 7.56 0.26
C ALA A 98 3.43 8.75 0.10
N LEU A 99 3.02 9.88 0.66
CA LEU A 99 3.87 11.02 1.00
C LEU A 99 4.13 10.95 2.50
N THR A 100 5.41 11.02 2.89
CA THR A 100 5.86 10.86 4.29
C THR A 100 6.66 12.06 4.79
N ASP A 101 6.54 13.21 4.13
CA ASP A 101 7.22 14.44 4.53
C ASP A 101 6.85 14.82 5.97
N ARG A 102 7.79 15.43 6.67
CA ARG A 102 7.66 15.80 8.07
C ARG A 102 7.00 17.18 8.20
N GLY A 103 6.07 17.30 9.13
CA GLY A 103 5.42 18.55 9.49
C GLY A 103 4.79 18.45 10.87
N THR A 104 4.99 19.49 11.68
CA THR A 104 4.35 19.61 12.99
C THR A 104 2.99 20.32 12.87
N LEU A 105 2.22 20.37 13.96
CA LEU A 105 0.97 21.15 13.99
C LEU A 105 1.21 22.65 13.76
N LEU A 106 2.42 23.15 14.08
CA LEU A 106 2.73 24.59 14.04
C LEU A 106 3.34 25.02 12.71
N ASP A 107 4.08 24.15 12.00
CA ASP A 107 4.84 24.50 10.80
C ASP A 107 4.28 23.88 9.51
N THR A 108 3.28 23.02 9.59
CA THR A 108 2.63 22.46 8.42
C THR A 108 1.89 23.55 7.64
N THR A 109 2.31 23.80 6.38
CA THR A 109 1.58 24.72 5.50
C THR A 109 0.33 24.09 4.92
N PRO A 110 -0.66 24.90 4.44
CA PRO A 110 -1.83 24.37 3.74
C PRO A 110 -1.46 23.45 2.56
N GLU A 111 -0.44 23.82 1.78
CA GLU A 111 0.02 23.06 0.61
C GLU A 111 0.60 21.69 1.02
N MET A 112 1.37 21.66 2.12
CA MET A 112 1.89 20.41 2.68
C MET A 112 0.75 19.52 3.19
N PHE A 113 -0.21 20.08 3.90
CA PHE A 113 -1.38 19.36 4.37
C PHE A 113 -2.19 18.78 3.20
N ASP A 114 -2.48 19.60 2.19
CA ASP A 114 -3.22 19.21 1.00
C ASP A 114 -2.51 18.13 0.19
N ALA A 115 -1.17 18.19 0.09
CA ALA A 115 -0.37 17.17 -0.58
C ALA A 115 -0.46 15.80 0.13
N HIS A 116 -0.42 15.77 1.47
CA HIS A 116 -0.62 14.55 2.24
C HIS A 116 -2.02 13.97 2.06
N VAL A 117 -3.05 14.81 2.14
CA VAL A 117 -4.44 14.39 1.91
C VAL A 117 -4.62 13.91 0.47
N ALA A 118 -4.07 14.62 -0.50
CA ALA A 118 -4.18 14.25 -1.91
C ALA A 118 -3.57 12.88 -2.21
N THR A 119 -2.34 12.65 -1.70
CA THR A 119 -1.60 11.41 -1.96
C THR A 119 -2.11 10.24 -1.12
N ASN A 120 -2.26 10.43 0.21
CA ASN A 120 -2.45 9.34 1.15
C ASN A 120 -3.92 8.97 1.40
N LEU A 121 -4.86 9.85 1.01
CA LEU A 121 -6.29 9.64 1.27
C LEU A 121 -7.15 9.80 0.02
N ARG A 122 -7.07 10.96 -0.66
CA ARG A 122 -7.92 11.27 -1.81
C ARG A 122 -7.64 10.33 -2.98
N GLY A 123 -6.35 10.10 -3.31
CA GLY A 123 -5.96 9.20 -4.37
C GLY A 123 -6.46 7.76 -4.15
N PRO A 124 -6.16 7.12 -3.01
CA PRO A 124 -6.74 5.82 -2.64
C PRO A 124 -8.27 5.77 -2.69
N PHE A 125 -8.96 6.84 -2.29
CA PHE A 125 -10.43 6.91 -2.40
C PHE A 125 -10.90 6.71 -3.85
N PHE A 126 -10.31 7.44 -4.79
CA PHE A 126 -10.75 7.37 -6.20
C PHE A 126 -10.28 6.11 -6.92
N ILE A 127 -9.11 5.55 -6.55
CA ILE A 127 -8.70 4.21 -7.00
C ILE A 127 -9.71 3.17 -6.53
N MET A 128 -10.06 3.15 -5.25
CA MET A 128 -11.05 2.22 -4.71
C MET A 128 -12.40 2.40 -5.37
N GLN A 129 -12.86 3.65 -5.57
CA GLN A 129 -14.14 3.92 -6.23
C GLN A 129 -14.18 3.35 -7.65
N ALA A 130 -13.11 3.54 -8.44
CA ALA A 130 -13.05 3.03 -9.81
C ALA A 130 -12.98 1.49 -9.83
N ALA A 131 -12.18 0.88 -8.96
CA ALA A 131 -12.08 -0.58 -8.86
C ALA A 131 -13.38 -1.22 -8.38
N VAL A 132 -14.02 -0.67 -7.36
CA VAL A 132 -15.31 -1.17 -6.86
C VAL A 132 -16.39 -1.09 -7.94
N ARG A 133 -16.44 -0.03 -8.74
CA ARG A 133 -17.36 0.06 -9.89
C ARG A 133 -17.18 -1.08 -10.89
N ASP A 134 -15.94 -1.46 -11.19
CA ASP A 134 -15.67 -2.61 -12.07
C ASP A 134 -16.08 -3.93 -11.42
N MET A 135 -15.72 -4.14 -10.16
CA MET A 135 -16.09 -5.33 -9.40
C MET A 135 -17.61 -5.52 -9.33
N LEU A 136 -18.36 -4.45 -9.07
CA LEU A 136 -19.84 -4.46 -9.06
C LEU A 136 -20.41 -4.73 -10.46
N ARG A 137 -19.89 -4.09 -11.50
CA ARG A 137 -20.33 -4.30 -12.89
C ARG A 137 -20.18 -5.76 -13.33
N ARG A 138 -19.12 -6.43 -12.85
CA ARG A 138 -18.84 -7.86 -13.17
C ARG A 138 -19.53 -8.83 -12.22
N GLU A 139 -20.10 -8.35 -11.12
CA GLU A 139 -20.68 -9.20 -10.04
C GLU A 139 -19.68 -10.25 -9.51
N ALA A 140 -18.38 -9.97 -9.62
CA ALA A 140 -17.32 -10.95 -9.35
C ALA A 140 -16.73 -10.87 -7.94
N GLY A 141 -17.07 -9.82 -7.19
CA GLY A 141 -16.37 -9.50 -5.94
C GLY A 141 -14.96 -8.94 -6.19
N GLY A 142 -14.13 -8.86 -5.15
CA GLY A 142 -12.76 -8.41 -5.23
C GLY A 142 -12.14 -8.11 -3.88
N THR A 143 -10.87 -7.74 -3.87
CA THR A 143 -10.16 -7.46 -2.61
C THR A 143 -9.30 -6.21 -2.71
N ILE A 144 -9.30 -5.42 -1.64
CA ILE A 144 -8.52 -4.18 -1.55
C ILE A 144 -7.74 -4.17 -0.25
N VAL A 145 -6.45 -3.85 -0.32
CA VAL A 145 -5.61 -3.63 0.86
C VAL A 145 -5.03 -2.22 0.82
N ASN A 146 -5.28 -1.48 1.88
CA ASN A 146 -4.73 -0.14 2.09
C ASN A 146 -3.53 -0.22 3.04
N VAL A 147 -2.36 0.24 2.60
CA VAL A 147 -1.18 0.38 3.47
C VAL A 147 -1.34 1.64 4.30
N ILE A 148 -1.57 1.43 5.60
CA ILE A 148 -1.79 2.49 6.59
C ILE A 148 -0.47 2.71 7.36
N SER A 149 -0.51 3.21 8.56
CA SER A 149 0.64 3.40 9.44
C SER A 149 0.18 3.45 10.88
N ILE A 150 0.98 2.94 11.80
CA ILE A 150 0.75 3.10 13.24
C ILE A 150 0.56 4.57 13.64
N SER A 151 1.15 5.50 12.88
CA SER A 151 0.96 6.94 13.06
C SER A 151 -0.52 7.38 12.94
N ALA A 152 -1.39 6.55 12.36
CA ALA A 152 -2.83 6.80 12.34
C ALA A 152 -3.47 6.76 13.75
N TYR A 153 -2.81 6.13 14.71
CA TYR A 153 -3.31 5.92 16.08
C TYR A 153 -2.36 6.43 17.15
N THR A 154 -1.07 6.58 16.83
CA THR A 154 -0.06 7.09 17.76
C THR A 154 0.20 8.57 17.52
N GLY A 155 0.55 9.31 18.57
CA GLY A 155 1.03 10.69 18.43
C GLY A 155 2.49 10.71 17.99
N SER A 156 2.79 11.54 17.01
CA SER A 156 4.15 11.94 16.65
C SER A 156 4.17 13.42 16.35
N ALA A 157 5.01 14.15 17.06
CA ALA A 157 5.05 15.62 16.94
C ALA A 157 5.39 16.12 15.53
N ILE A 158 6.10 15.32 14.74
CA ILE A 158 6.62 15.68 13.41
C ILE A 158 5.83 15.05 12.24
N LEU A 159 4.72 14.38 12.51
CA LEU A 159 3.94 13.67 11.51
C LEU A 159 2.46 14.12 11.45
N ALA A 160 2.15 15.34 11.84
CA ALA A 160 0.77 15.80 11.97
C ALA A 160 -0.08 15.61 10.69
N PRO A 161 0.32 16.11 9.50
CA PRO A 161 -0.46 15.93 8.28
C PRO A 161 -0.48 14.47 7.80
N TYR A 162 0.62 13.75 7.98
CA TYR A 162 0.72 12.33 7.63
C TYR A 162 -0.23 11.49 8.47
N ALA A 163 -0.19 11.64 9.81
CA ALA A 163 -1.06 10.91 10.73
C ALA A 163 -2.54 11.17 10.44
N ALA A 164 -2.92 12.43 10.20
CA ALA A 164 -4.29 12.79 9.83
C ALA A 164 -4.75 12.08 8.56
N SER A 165 -3.90 12.05 7.52
CA SER A 165 -4.21 11.40 6.24
C SER A 165 -4.34 9.87 6.38
N LYS A 166 -3.46 9.22 7.15
CA LYS A 166 -3.50 7.77 7.40
C LYS A 166 -4.65 7.38 8.33
N GLY A 167 -5.00 8.21 9.31
CA GLY A 167 -6.21 8.05 10.14
C GLY A 167 -7.48 8.11 9.29
N GLY A 168 -7.55 9.05 8.36
CA GLY A 168 -8.62 9.13 7.35
C GLY A 168 -8.71 7.87 6.49
N LEU A 169 -7.59 7.33 6.03
CA LEU A 169 -7.54 6.10 5.24
C LEU A 169 -8.01 4.87 6.05
N ALA A 170 -7.65 4.79 7.34
CA ALA A 170 -8.15 3.74 8.23
C ALA A 170 -9.68 3.78 8.40
N SER A 171 -10.25 4.97 8.56
CA SER A 171 -11.71 5.16 8.61
C SER A 171 -12.38 4.80 7.29
N LEU A 172 -11.81 5.25 6.17
CA LEU A 172 -12.29 4.96 4.81
C LEU A 172 -12.28 3.45 4.52
N THR A 173 -11.25 2.73 4.96
CA THR A 173 -11.15 1.27 4.85
C THR A 173 -12.35 0.57 5.48
N ARG A 174 -12.72 0.95 6.71
CA ARG A 174 -13.89 0.38 7.42
C ARG A 174 -15.20 0.75 6.73
N ASN A 175 -15.32 2.00 6.26
CA ASN A 175 -16.51 2.46 5.57
C ASN A 175 -16.75 1.69 4.27
N ALA A 176 -15.74 1.58 3.40
CA ALA A 176 -15.81 0.85 2.14
C ALA A 176 -16.12 -0.64 2.36
N ALA A 177 -15.47 -1.27 3.33
CA ALA A 177 -15.72 -2.66 3.71
C ALA A 177 -17.19 -2.87 4.13
N HIS A 178 -17.72 -2.00 5.00
CA HIS A 178 -19.11 -2.08 5.45
C HIS A 178 -20.09 -1.91 4.30
N ALA A 179 -19.85 -0.94 3.42
CA ALA A 179 -20.73 -0.64 2.30
C ALA A 179 -20.84 -1.80 1.30
N HIS A 180 -19.76 -2.52 1.05
CA HIS A 180 -19.65 -3.50 -0.03
C HIS A 180 -19.50 -4.97 0.43
N ARG A 181 -19.73 -5.26 1.71
CA ARG A 181 -19.66 -6.64 2.23
C ARG A 181 -20.64 -7.60 1.56
N GLY A 182 -21.80 -7.10 1.16
CA GLY A 182 -22.82 -7.87 0.45
C GLY A 182 -22.45 -8.17 -1.00
N ASP A 183 -21.54 -7.39 -1.57
CA ASP A 183 -21.09 -7.53 -2.96
C ASP A 183 -19.87 -8.46 -3.09
N ARG A 184 -19.48 -9.16 -2.02
CA ARG A 184 -18.27 -9.99 -1.93
C ARG A 184 -16.98 -9.20 -2.18
N ILE A 185 -16.99 -7.91 -1.87
CA ILE A 185 -15.81 -7.05 -1.94
C ILE A 185 -15.27 -6.89 -0.52
N ARG A 186 -14.02 -7.30 -0.32
CA ARG A 186 -13.31 -7.18 0.96
C ARG A 186 -12.34 -6.01 0.90
N VAL A 187 -12.35 -5.19 1.92
CA VAL A 187 -11.42 -4.04 2.03
C VAL A 187 -10.79 -4.09 3.41
N ASN A 188 -9.47 -4.25 3.45
CA ASN A 188 -8.72 -4.31 4.69
C ASN A 188 -7.58 -3.28 4.71
N GLY A 189 -7.12 -2.94 5.88
CA GLY A 189 -5.95 -2.10 6.10
C GLY A 189 -4.84 -2.87 6.78
N LEU A 190 -3.60 -2.60 6.39
CA LEU A 190 -2.43 -3.06 7.10
C LEU A 190 -1.73 -1.84 7.71
N ASN A 191 -1.75 -1.79 9.02
CA ASN A 191 -1.20 -0.71 9.82
C ASN A 191 0.26 -1.00 10.13
N ILE A 192 1.14 -0.56 9.22
CA ILE A 192 2.57 -0.88 9.30
C ILE A 192 3.33 0.07 10.21
N GLY A 193 4.38 -0.46 10.85
CA GLY A 193 5.35 0.30 11.62
C GLY A 193 6.49 0.87 10.79
N TRP A 194 7.56 1.21 11.48
CA TRP A 194 8.77 1.73 10.87
C TRP A 194 9.44 0.65 10.01
N THR A 195 9.54 0.91 8.71
CA THR A 195 9.87 -0.10 7.70
C THR A 195 11.12 0.31 6.92
N ALA A 196 12.03 -0.65 6.72
CA ALA A 196 13.28 -0.47 5.98
C ALA A 196 12.99 -0.42 4.47
N THR A 197 12.87 0.80 3.93
CA THR A 197 12.66 1.04 2.49
C THR A 197 13.61 2.11 1.98
N GLU A 198 13.84 2.11 0.65
CA GLU A 198 14.62 3.16 -0.01
C GLU A 198 13.99 4.55 0.21
N GLY A 199 12.66 4.63 0.22
CA GLY A 199 11.93 5.87 0.50
C GLY A 199 12.14 6.37 1.93
N GLU A 200 12.24 5.46 2.89
CA GLU A 200 12.54 5.82 4.28
C GLU A 200 14.01 6.26 4.44
N ASP A 201 14.97 5.62 3.75
CA ASP A 201 16.37 6.09 3.75
C ASP A 201 16.48 7.53 3.26
N VAL A 202 15.83 7.87 2.16
CA VAL A 202 15.75 9.24 1.65
C VAL A 202 15.14 10.19 2.68
N THR A 203 14.07 9.77 3.36
CA THR A 203 13.38 10.56 4.38
C THR A 203 14.27 10.79 5.60
N GLN A 204 14.93 9.75 6.10
CA GLN A 204 15.83 9.84 7.24
C GLN A 204 17.03 10.75 6.96
N ARG A 205 17.63 10.63 5.78
CA ARG A 205 18.75 11.51 5.37
C ARG A 205 18.28 12.97 5.23
N ARG A 206 17.13 13.20 4.60
CA ARG A 206 16.62 14.55 4.33
C ARG A 206 16.16 15.30 5.58
N PHE A 207 15.40 14.64 6.46
CA PHE A 207 14.73 15.30 7.58
C PHE A 207 15.43 15.10 8.93
N HIS A 208 16.23 14.04 9.06
CA HIS A 208 16.87 13.68 10.33
C HIS A 208 18.40 13.68 10.25
N GLY A 209 18.99 13.98 9.08
CA GLY A 209 20.43 14.01 8.90
C GLY A 209 21.11 12.65 9.07
N ALA A 210 20.37 11.56 8.85
CA ALA A 210 20.87 10.20 9.03
C ALA A 210 22.10 9.93 8.16
N GLN A 211 23.08 9.25 8.74
CA GLN A 211 24.33 8.84 8.10
C GLN A 211 24.29 7.34 7.76
N ASP A 212 25.35 6.84 7.12
CA ASP A 212 25.50 5.40 6.88
C ASP A 212 25.48 4.63 8.20
N GLY A 213 24.77 3.50 8.21
CA GLY A 213 24.56 2.69 9.42
C GLY A 213 23.34 3.08 10.27
N TRP A 214 22.60 4.13 9.89
CA TRP A 214 21.41 4.57 10.65
C TRP A 214 20.36 3.46 10.82
N LEU A 215 20.25 2.57 9.84
CA LEU A 215 19.26 1.49 9.84
C LEU A 215 19.51 0.48 10.98
N GLU A 216 20.76 0.08 11.14
CA GLU A 216 21.18 -0.82 12.22
C GLU A 216 21.07 -0.13 13.59
N GLU A 217 21.43 1.17 13.65
CA GLU A 217 21.31 1.95 14.88
C GLU A 217 19.85 2.08 15.32
N ALA A 218 18.98 2.50 14.41
CA ALA A 218 17.54 2.59 14.66
C ALA A 218 16.91 1.23 15.05
N GLY A 219 17.40 0.15 14.46
CA GLY A 219 16.93 -1.20 14.77
C GLY A 219 17.22 -1.65 16.18
N ARG A 220 18.34 -1.22 16.77
CA ARG A 220 18.76 -1.66 18.14
C ARG A 220 17.76 -1.28 19.23
N ASP A 221 17.06 -0.18 19.05
CA ASP A 221 16.09 0.34 20.02
C ASP A 221 14.70 -0.27 19.84
N LEU A 222 14.50 -1.09 18.80
CA LEU A 222 13.22 -1.75 18.52
C LEU A 222 13.19 -3.15 19.17
N PRO A 223 12.00 -3.61 19.63
CA PRO A 223 11.86 -4.91 20.28
C PRO A 223 12.39 -6.11 19.47
N ALA A 224 12.23 -6.10 18.16
CA ALA A 224 12.75 -7.15 17.27
C ALA A 224 14.22 -6.93 16.82
N GLY A 225 14.89 -5.88 17.29
CA GLY A 225 16.26 -5.53 16.89
C GLY A 225 16.41 -5.06 15.45
N ARG A 226 15.33 -4.78 14.75
CA ARG A 226 15.31 -4.34 13.35
C ARG A 226 14.03 -3.60 12.99
N LEU A 227 14.07 -2.82 11.93
CA LEU A 227 12.87 -2.26 11.31
C LEU A 227 12.04 -3.37 10.63
N GLY A 228 10.80 -3.04 10.29
CA GLY A 228 9.93 -3.92 9.50
C GLY A 228 10.55 -4.22 8.12
N ASP A 229 10.40 -5.44 7.66
CA ASP A 229 10.86 -5.90 6.34
C ASP A 229 9.75 -5.76 5.31
N PRO A 230 9.98 -5.08 4.15
CA PRO A 230 8.97 -4.93 3.11
C PRO A 230 8.44 -6.26 2.56
N GLY A 231 9.27 -7.30 2.51
CA GLY A 231 8.87 -8.63 2.02
C GLY A 231 7.90 -9.33 2.99
N GLU A 232 8.15 -9.24 4.29
CA GLU A 232 7.24 -9.78 5.30
C GLU A 232 5.89 -9.04 5.30
N ILE A 233 5.91 -7.72 5.10
CA ILE A 233 4.69 -6.92 4.93
C ILE A 233 3.95 -7.33 3.67
N ALA A 234 4.66 -7.56 2.56
CA ALA A 234 4.10 -8.00 1.30
C ALA A 234 3.41 -9.37 1.41
N ASP A 235 3.98 -10.29 2.17
CA ASP A 235 3.35 -11.59 2.44
C ASP A 235 1.99 -11.41 3.12
N MET A 236 1.88 -10.54 4.11
CA MET A 236 0.61 -10.23 4.77
C MET A 236 -0.38 -9.52 3.83
N ILE A 237 0.09 -8.59 3.00
CA ILE A 237 -0.74 -7.94 1.98
C ILE A 237 -1.34 -9.00 1.05
N VAL A 238 -0.53 -9.89 0.49
CA VAL A 238 -0.98 -10.93 -0.43
C VAL A 238 -1.90 -11.94 0.26
N TYR A 239 -1.64 -12.29 1.52
CA TYR A 239 -2.58 -13.10 2.31
C TYR A 239 -3.96 -12.45 2.39
N LEU A 240 -4.03 -11.15 2.67
CA LEU A 240 -5.30 -10.42 2.74
C LEU A 240 -6.00 -10.31 1.37
N LEU A 241 -5.25 -10.26 0.27
CA LEU A 241 -5.79 -10.28 -1.09
C LEU A 241 -6.33 -11.66 -1.47
N SER A 242 -5.73 -12.72 -0.95
CA SER A 242 -6.06 -14.10 -1.31
C SER A 242 -7.36 -14.60 -0.67
N ASP A 243 -7.88 -15.70 -1.20
CA ASP A 243 -9.04 -16.40 -0.62
C ASP A 243 -8.71 -17.03 0.75
N GLY A 244 -7.41 -17.19 1.07
CA GLY A 244 -6.94 -17.70 2.36
C GLY A 244 -7.32 -16.82 3.56
N SER A 245 -7.56 -15.52 3.35
CA SER A 245 -8.07 -14.62 4.40
C SER A 245 -9.58 -14.73 4.65
N GLY A 246 -10.29 -15.57 3.88
CA GLY A 246 -11.70 -15.91 4.09
C GLY A 246 -12.63 -14.71 4.08
N VAL A 247 -13.39 -14.53 5.14
CA VAL A 247 -14.41 -13.47 5.27
C VAL A 247 -13.87 -12.15 5.87
N VAL A 248 -12.56 -12.06 6.12
CA VAL A 248 -11.96 -10.87 6.77
C VAL A 248 -12.17 -9.63 5.91
N THR A 249 -12.92 -8.65 6.42
CA THR A 249 -13.15 -7.35 5.81
C THR A 249 -13.32 -6.27 6.88
N GLY A 250 -12.93 -5.04 6.60
CA GLY A 250 -13.01 -3.91 7.52
C GLY A 250 -11.97 -3.94 8.64
N SER A 251 -11.08 -4.93 8.66
CA SER A 251 -10.01 -5.01 9.62
C SER A 251 -8.89 -4.04 9.25
N VAL A 252 -8.37 -3.36 10.27
CA VAL A 252 -7.10 -2.63 10.18
C VAL A 252 -6.17 -3.37 11.14
N ILE A 253 -5.26 -4.15 10.56
CA ILE A 253 -4.41 -5.10 11.28
C ILE A 253 -3.10 -4.40 11.60
N ASP A 254 -2.75 -4.37 12.88
CA ASP A 254 -1.46 -3.83 13.32
C ASP A 254 -0.36 -4.82 12.96
N TRP A 255 0.52 -4.40 12.07
CA TRP A 255 1.71 -5.11 11.65
C TRP A 255 2.93 -4.29 12.06
N ASP A 256 3.18 -4.29 13.35
CA ASP A 256 4.25 -3.51 13.98
C ASP A 256 4.70 -4.15 15.30
N GLN A 257 5.80 -3.66 15.82
CA GLN A 257 6.39 -4.05 17.09
C GLN A 257 5.79 -3.29 18.29
N THR A 258 5.01 -2.24 18.01
CA THR A 258 4.35 -1.41 19.01
C THR A 258 2.97 -1.98 19.34
N VAL A 259 2.72 -2.25 20.62
CA VAL A 259 1.39 -2.65 21.10
C VAL A 259 0.60 -1.41 21.44
N MET A 260 -0.46 -1.15 20.70
CA MET A 260 -1.32 0.02 20.90
C MET A 260 -1.99 -0.05 22.29
N GLY A 261 -1.79 1.01 23.09
CA GLY A 261 -2.30 1.06 24.48
C GLY A 261 -1.49 0.23 25.48
N GLY A 262 -0.41 -0.40 25.05
CA GLY A 262 0.55 -1.03 25.97
C GLY A 262 1.18 0.01 26.90
N GLN A 263 1.33 -0.35 28.18
CA GLN A 263 2.11 0.43 29.15
C GLN A 263 3.50 -0.18 29.21
N GLY A 264 4.52 0.67 29.00
CA GLY A 264 5.94 0.30 29.15
C GLY A 264 6.35 0.25 30.62
#